data_f3492a2e8054168de82343106b2e43aa
#
_entry.id   f3492a2e8054168de82343106b2e43aa
#
_cell.length_a   1.000
_cell.length_b   1.000
_cell.length_c   1.000
_cell.angle_alpha   90.00
_cell.angle_beta   90.00
_cell.angle_gamma   90.00
#
_symmetry.space_group_name_H-M   'P 1'
#
loop_
_entity.id
_entity.type
_entity.pdbx_description
1 polymer ?
#
loop_
_entity_poly.entity_id
_entity_poly.type
_entity_poly.pdbx_seq_one_letter_code
_entity_poly.pdbx_strand_id
1 'polypeptide(L)'
;MPTSPPTPPRVADLFQEPRRENCPWCGSGNLRTRARAAALRPRDPGRFVVDECRECRHAFQNPRLTAEGLAFHQLDFFAGRLEDFAERSLTARAARRRRLAAARTVLPVTAEPESWLDVGTGHARFPETAKELFPYTSFDGLDPTPRVEQALREERVEEAHIGDLTDPWVLARLRSRYDVVSMFHHLEQAPNPRAELRAALAVLRPGGHLLIELADPRCAFAALLGGWWLPYGRPRLLHLLPMANLCAELKTRGCEILTTDRRAPHTPCDLSAALTIALARSPLRKAAAPLIATASALDHALAPLLRRTRFSNAYRILARKAEQPA
;
A
#
# COMPACT_ATOMS: atom_id res chain seq x y z
N MET A 1 -32.80 -32.08 -23.66
CA MET A 1 -32.89 -31.32 -22.40
C MET A 1 -32.61 -29.87 -22.74
N PRO A 2 -33.47 -28.92 -22.47
CA PRO A 2 -33.20 -27.50 -22.74
C PRO A 2 -32.18 -27.00 -21.71
N THR A 3 -31.03 -26.53 -22.19
CA THR A 3 -30.02 -25.83 -21.37
C THR A 3 -30.61 -24.50 -20.94
N SER A 4 -30.72 -24.30 -19.63
CA SER A 4 -31.14 -22.99 -19.06
C SER A 4 -30.27 -21.86 -19.62
N PRO A 5 -30.87 -20.72 -19.98
CA PRO A 5 -30.07 -19.59 -20.45
C PRO A 5 -29.06 -19.13 -19.39
N PRO A 6 -27.85 -18.73 -19.80
CA PRO A 6 -26.85 -18.25 -18.85
C PRO A 6 -27.41 -17.07 -18.05
N THR A 7 -27.28 -17.15 -16.74
CA THR A 7 -27.65 -16.05 -15.84
C THR A 7 -26.86 -14.79 -16.25
N PRO A 8 -27.52 -13.62 -16.44
CA PRO A 8 -26.81 -12.41 -16.81
C PRO A 8 -25.74 -12.08 -15.76
N PRO A 9 -24.55 -11.62 -16.18
CA PRO A 9 -23.46 -11.29 -15.27
C PRO A 9 -23.95 -10.20 -14.30
N ARG A 10 -23.61 -10.37 -13.01
CA ARG A 10 -23.89 -9.32 -12.02
C ARG A 10 -23.02 -8.12 -12.36
N VAL A 11 -23.50 -6.90 -12.11
CA VAL A 11 -22.73 -5.66 -12.33
C VAL A 11 -21.32 -5.73 -11.70
N ALA A 12 -21.18 -6.45 -10.60
CA ALA A 12 -19.89 -6.74 -9.96
C ALA A 12 -18.91 -7.55 -10.83
N ASP A 13 -19.44 -8.43 -11.68
CA ASP A 13 -18.62 -9.32 -12.50
C ASP A 13 -18.07 -8.60 -13.75
N LEU A 14 -18.67 -7.46 -14.12
CA LEU A 14 -18.24 -6.61 -15.25
C LEU A 14 -16.91 -5.86 -14.98
N PHE A 15 -16.56 -5.69 -13.70
CA PHE A 15 -15.35 -4.98 -13.29
C PHE A 15 -14.22 -5.90 -12.87
N GLN A 16 -14.31 -7.19 -13.15
CA GLN A 16 -13.27 -8.16 -12.80
C GLN A 16 -12.65 -8.80 -14.04
N GLU A 17 -11.32 -8.95 -14.02
CA GLU A 17 -10.62 -9.76 -15.00
C GLU A 17 -10.94 -11.26 -14.83
N PRO A 18 -10.71 -12.09 -15.84
CA PRO A 18 -10.74 -13.54 -15.66
C PRO A 18 -9.80 -13.99 -14.54
N ARG A 19 -10.22 -15.02 -13.80
CA ARG A 19 -9.40 -15.59 -12.72
C ARG A 19 -8.09 -16.12 -13.28
N ARG A 20 -6.98 -15.78 -12.65
CA ARG A 20 -5.64 -16.25 -13.00
C ARG A 20 -5.41 -17.64 -12.44
N GLU A 21 -4.77 -18.49 -13.23
CA GLU A 21 -4.32 -19.82 -12.82
C GLU A 21 -2.91 -19.81 -12.23
N ASN A 22 -2.15 -18.74 -12.48
CA ASN A 22 -0.75 -18.61 -12.07
C ASN A 22 -0.52 -17.38 -11.19
N CYS A 23 0.45 -17.52 -10.28
CA CYS A 23 0.91 -16.41 -9.45
C CYS A 23 1.51 -15.30 -10.31
N PRO A 24 1.05 -14.04 -10.22
CA PRO A 24 1.61 -12.94 -11.00
C PRO A 24 3.03 -12.54 -10.60
N TRP A 25 3.54 -13.08 -9.49
CA TRP A 25 4.90 -12.80 -9.03
C TRP A 25 5.92 -13.85 -9.48
N CYS A 26 5.68 -15.13 -9.26
CA CYS A 26 6.64 -16.19 -9.58
C CYS A 26 6.21 -17.16 -10.69
N GLY A 27 5.00 -16.99 -11.26
CA GLY A 27 4.48 -17.85 -12.33
C GLY A 27 3.93 -19.21 -11.89
N SER A 28 4.09 -19.60 -10.62
CA SER A 28 3.65 -20.90 -10.13
C SER A 28 2.12 -21.05 -10.16
N GLY A 29 1.62 -22.21 -10.62
CA GLY A 29 0.21 -22.59 -10.55
C GLY A 29 -0.24 -23.12 -9.18
N ASN A 30 0.67 -23.26 -8.20
CA ASN A 30 0.35 -23.79 -6.87
C ASN A 30 -0.31 -22.72 -6.00
N LEU A 31 -1.58 -22.45 -6.30
CA LEU A 31 -2.38 -21.42 -5.63
C LEU A 31 -3.35 -22.04 -4.62
N ARG A 32 -3.66 -21.27 -3.58
CA ARG A 32 -4.77 -21.56 -2.67
C ARG A 32 -5.56 -20.30 -2.37
N THR A 33 -6.86 -20.42 -2.19
CA THR A 33 -7.65 -19.31 -1.67
C THR A 33 -7.29 -19.06 -0.21
N ARG A 34 -6.81 -17.85 0.07
CA ARG A 34 -6.38 -17.38 1.39
C ARG A 34 -7.56 -16.82 2.18
N ALA A 35 -8.34 -15.96 1.52
CA ALA A 35 -9.45 -15.27 2.13
C ALA A 35 -10.56 -14.97 1.11
N ARG A 36 -11.79 -14.89 1.61
CA ARG A 36 -12.94 -14.33 0.92
C ARG A 36 -13.41 -13.15 1.74
N ALA A 37 -12.93 -11.97 1.37
CA ALA A 37 -13.21 -10.74 2.11
C ALA A 37 -14.52 -10.12 1.61
N ALA A 38 -15.32 -9.64 2.56
CA ALA A 38 -16.44 -8.79 2.22
C ALA A 38 -15.91 -7.39 1.84
N ALA A 39 -16.56 -6.75 0.86
CA ALA A 39 -16.31 -5.33 0.62
C ALA A 39 -16.56 -4.55 1.91
N LEU A 40 -15.69 -3.58 2.20
CA LEU A 40 -15.77 -2.75 3.41
C LEU A 40 -17.05 -1.90 3.46
N ARG A 41 -17.63 -1.60 2.29
CA ARG A 41 -18.87 -0.83 2.19
C ARG A 41 -20.06 -1.75 1.91
N PRO A 42 -21.21 -1.50 2.56
CA PRO A 42 -22.44 -2.26 2.29
C PRO A 42 -22.93 -2.14 0.84
N ARG A 43 -22.53 -1.06 0.15
CA ARG A 43 -22.91 -0.75 -1.25
C ARG A 43 -21.92 -1.27 -2.28
N ASP A 44 -20.72 -1.68 -1.87
CA ASP A 44 -19.75 -2.26 -2.80
C ASP A 44 -20.29 -3.61 -3.29
N PRO A 45 -20.46 -3.79 -4.61
CA PRO A 45 -20.88 -5.08 -5.13
C PRO A 45 -19.74 -6.08 -5.00
N GLY A 46 -19.99 -7.21 -4.35
CA GLY A 46 -19.15 -8.39 -4.45
C GLY A 46 -18.38 -8.78 -3.22
N ARG A 47 -17.71 -9.90 -3.35
CA ARG A 47 -16.72 -10.45 -2.42
C ARG A 47 -15.39 -10.47 -3.15
N PHE A 48 -14.36 -9.95 -2.52
CA PHE A 48 -13.00 -10.04 -3.03
C PHE A 48 -12.38 -11.35 -2.59
N VAL A 49 -11.85 -12.09 -3.55
CA VAL A 49 -11.14 -13.32 -3.28
C VAL A 49 -9.65 -13.01 -3.33
N VAL A 50 -8.95 -13.39 -2.27
CA VAL A 50 -7.49 -13.30 -2.19
C VAL A 50 -6.92 -14.70 -2.28
N ASP A 51 -6.13 -14.94 -3.31
CA ASP A 51 -5.34 -16.15 -3.44
C ASP A 51 -3.92 -15.94 -2.91
N GLU A 52 -3.31 -17.00 -2.41
CA GLU A 52 -1.92 -17.06 -1.99
C GLU A 52 -1.17 -18.12 -2.80
N CYS A 53 -0.04 -17.74 -3.35
CA CYS A 53 0.89 -18.68 -3.94
C CYS A 53 1.58 -19.48 -2.82
N ARG A 54 1.55 -20.82 -2.91
CA ARG A 54 2.17 -21.69 -1.89
C ARG A 54 3.70 -21.66 -1.97
N GLU A 55 4.27 -21.32 -3.14
CA GLU A 55 5.71 -21.23 -3.34
C GLU A 55 6.29 -19.93 -2.77
N CYS A 56 5.92 -18.78 -3.35
CA CYS A 56 6.50 -17.49 -2.97
C CYS A 56 5.70 -16.73 -1.90
N ARG A 57 4.54 -17.26 -1.47
CA ARG A 57 3.67 -16.66 -0.44
C ARG A 57 3.11 -15.28 -0.80
N HIS A 58 3.22 -14.88 -2.07
CA HIS A 58 2.54 -13.69 -2.56
C HIS A 58 1.03 -13.89 -2.45
N ALA A 59 0.34 -12.99 -1.77
CA ALA A 59 -1.11 -12.94 -1.73
C ALA A 59 -1.60 -11.86 -2.69
N PHE A 60 -2.64 -12.16 -3.46
CA PHE A 60 -3.14 -11.24 -4.49
C PHE A 60 -4.63 -11.43 -4.73
N GLN A 61 -5.27 -10.37 -5.20
CA GLN A 61 -6.68 -10.40 -5.58
C GLN A 61 -6.86 -11.26 -6.83
N ASN A 62 -7.80 -12.23 -6.78
CA ASN A 62 -8.04 -13.14 -7.88
C ASN A 62 -9.50 -13.66 -7.93
N PRO A 63 -10.36 -13.20 -8.86
CA PRO A 63 -10.03 -12.25 -9.93
C PRO A 63 -9.72 -10.84 -9.42
N ARG A 64 -8.89 -10.11 -10.13
CA ARG A 64 -8.60 -8.71 -9.82
C ARG A 64 -9.57 -7.77 -10.54
N LEU A 65 -9.66 -6.54 -10.07
CA LEU A 65 -10.42 -5.49 -10.75
C LEU A 65 -9.77 -5.12 -12.08
N THR A 66 -10.61 -4.82 -13.09
CA THR A 66 -10.21 -4.16 -14.33
C THR A 66 -9.78 -2.71 -14.06
N ALA A 67 -9.21 -2.04 -15.08
CA ALA A 67 -8.89 -0.62 -14.97
C ALA A 67 -10.12 0.23 -14.65
N GLU A 68 -11.27 -0.07 -15.27
CA GLU A 68 -12.55 0.61 -15.00
C GLU A 68 -13.04 0.32 -13.58
N GLY A 69 -12.90 -0.91 -13.11
CA GLY A 69 -13.23 -1.29 -11.74
C GLY A 69 -12.35 -0.57 -10.72
N LEU A 70 -11.07 -0.42 -10.99
CA LEU A 70 -10.15 0.36 -10.16
C LEU A 70 -10.53 1.84 -10.17
N ALA A 71 -10.83 2.42 -11.34
CA ALA A 71 -11.25 3.81 -11.46
C ALA A 71 -12.57 4.07 -10.71
N PHE A 72 -13.55 3.16 -10.84
CA PHE A 72 -14.82 3.24 -10.09
C PHE A 72 -14.57 3.29 -8.57
N HIS A 73 -13.74 2.38 -8.05
CA HIS A 73 -13.39 2.39 -6.63
C HIS A 73 -12.47 3.55 -6.24
N GLN A 74 -11.73 4.14 -7.19
CA GLN A 74 -10.98 5.37 -6.96
C GLN A 74 -11.90 6.57 -6.74
N LEU A 75 -12.89 6.79 -7.62
CA LEU A 75 -13.85 7.88 -7.47
C LEU A 75 -14.58 7.82 -6.13
N ASP A 76 -14.96 6.63 -5.72
CA ASP A 76 -15.62 6.39 -4.43
C ASP A 76 -14.71 6.59 -3.23
N PHE A 77 -13.39 6.38 -3.41
CA PHE A 77 -12.36 6.64 -2.42
C PHE A 77 -12.15 8.14 -2.18
N PHE A 78 -12.28 8.98 -3.22
CA PHE A 78 -12.23 10.45 -3.11
C PHE A 78 -13.41 11.04 -2.33
N ALA A 79 -14.54 10.36 -2.27
CA ALA A 79 -15.66 10.76 -1.43
C ALA A 79 -15.39 10.63 0.08
N GLY A 80 -14.16 10.27 0.49
CA GLY A 80 -13.60 10.58 1.80
C GLY A 80 -14.05 9.71 2.96
N ARG A 81 -13.80 8.39 3.00
CA ARG A 81 -14.11 7.65 4.24
C ARG A 81 -13.22 6.46 4.59
N LEU A 82 -12.32 5.98 3.76
CA LEU A 82 -11.60 4.71 4.03
C LEU A 82 -10.07 4.83 4.15
N GLU A 83 -9.43 5.78 3.45
CA GLU A 83 -8.03 6.14 3.75
C GLU A 83 -7.91 6.55 5.22
N ASP A 84 -8.92 7.26 5.67
CA ASP A 84 -9.03 7.72 7.03
C ASP A 84 -9.16 6.61 8.08
N PHE A 85 -9.44 5.32 7.77
CA PHE A 85 -9.62 4.37 8.87
C PHE A 85 -8.28 4.10 9.57
N ALA A 86 -7.22 3.85 8.81
CA ALA A 86 -5.89 3.68 9.40
C ALA A 86 -5.32 5.00 9.92
N GLU A 87 -5.55 6.12 9.24
CA GLU A 87 -5.16 7.45 9.73
C GLU A 87 -6.05 7.96 10.85
N ARG A 88 -7.36 7.66 10.84
CA ARG A 88 -8.28 8.02 11.93
C ARG A 88 -8.13 7.15 13.16
N SER A 89 -7.64 5.92 13.01
CA SER A 89 -7.27 5.09 14.17
C SER A 89 -6.03 5.64 14.89
N LEU A 90 -5.24 6.48 14.20
CA LEU A 90 -4.12 7.19 14.78
C LEU A 90 -4.52 8.62 15.14
N THR A 91 -4.15 9.08 16.34
CA THR A 91 -4.16 10.53 16.61
C THR A 91 -3.25 11.24 15.63
N ALA A 92 -3.52 12.50 15.30
CA ALA A 92 -2.67 13.31 14.41
C ALA A 92 -1.18 13.28 14.86
N ARG A 93 -0.94 13.25 16.17
CA ARG A 93 0.40 13.13 16.76
C ARG A 93 1.05 11.77 16.46
N ALA A 94 0.30 10.67 16.54
CA ALA A 94 0.81 9.33 16.26
C ALA A 94 1.10 9.14 14.77
N ALA A 95 0.22 9.63 13.89
CA ALA A 95 0.43 9.64 12.45
C ALA A 95 1.69 10.44 12.07
N ARG A 96 1.86 11.65 12.63
CA ARG A 96 3.06 12.47 12.42
C ARG A 96 4.34 11.75 12.91
N ARG A 97 4.32 11.15 14.11
CA ARG A 97 5.46 10.36 14.63
C ARG A 97 5.85 9.20 13.70
N ARG A 98 4.87 8.53 13.10
CA ARG A 98 5.11 7.45 12.16
C ARG A 98 5.77 7.95 10.88
N ARG A 99 5.30 9.07 10.32
CA ARG A 99 5.91 9.71 9.14
C ARG A 99 7.33 10.20 9.42
N LEU A 100 7.57 10.82 10.57
CA LEU A 100 8.93 11.17 11.02
C LEU A 100 9.84 9.94 11.17
N ALA A 101 9.32 8.83 11.71
CA ALA A 101 10.08 7.59 11.81
C ALA A 101 10.40 6.99 10.42
N ALA A 102 9.54 7.22 9.43
CA ALA A 102 9.82 6.85 8.05
C ALA A 102 10.94 7.72 7.45
N ALA A 103 10.84 9.02 7.57
CA ALA A 103 11.85 9.95 7.09
C ALA A 103 13.23 9.71 7.78
N ARG A 104 13.25 9.47 9.09
CA ARG A 104 14.47 9.15 9.84
C ARG A 104 15.20 7.90 9.36
N THR A 105 14.54 7.00 8.64
CA THR A 105 15.19 5.80 8.08
C THR A 105 16.27 6.19 7.06
N VAL A 106 16.16 7.37 6.44
CA VAL A 106 17.09 7.86 5.40
C VAL A 106 18.28 8.61 6.01
N LEU A 107 18.17 9.23 7.19
CA LEU A 107 19.22 10.03 7.81
C LEU A 107 20.60 9.34 7.91
N PRO A 108 20.72 8.03 8.22
CA PRO A 108 22.01 7.36 8.30
C PRO A 108 22.75 7.24 6.96
N VAL A 109 22.06 7.39 5.84
CA VAL A 109 22.62 7.20 4.49
C VAL A 109 22.78 8.50 3.72
N THR A 110 22.00 9.51 4.04
CA THR A 110 22.15 10.88 3.53
C THR A 110 21.57 11.87 4.54
N ALA A 111 22.39 12.85 4.94
CA ALA A 111 21.96 13.84 5.92
C ALA A 111 20.95 14.83 5.35
N GLU A 112 21.11 15.19 4.07
CA GLU A 112 20.25 16.14 3.37
C GLU A 112 20.26 15.79 1.86
N PRO A 113 19.29 14.99 1.37
CA PRO A 113 19.15 14.76 -0.06
C PRO A 113 18.69 16.05 -0.77
N GLU A 114 19.20 16.33 -1.96
CA GLU A 114 18.76 17.50 -2.73
C GLU A 114 17.31 17.37 -3.20
N SER A 115 16.91 16.14 -3.60
CA SER A 115 15.63 15.89 -4.23
C SER A 115 15.00 14.58 -3.77
N TRP A 116 13.70 14.62 -3.51
CA TRP A 116 12.91 13.49 -3.04
C TRP A 116 11.57 13.41 -3.76
N LEU A 117 11.29 12.29 -4.42
CA LEU A 117 9.98 12.01 -5.02
C LEU A 117 9.17 11.08 -4.10
N ASP A 118 7.96 11.50 -3.74
CA ASP A 118 6.99 10.64 -3.04
C ASP A 118 5.93 10.14 -4.03
N VAL A 119 5.94 8.83 -4.31
CA VAL A 119 5.08 8.19 -5.30
C VAL A 119 3.81 7.65 -4.64
N GLY A 120 2.64 8.03 -5.17
CA GLY A 120 1.35 7.79 -4.53
C GLY A 120 1.14 8.74 -3.35
N THR A 121 1.62 9.96 -3.48
CA THR A 121 1.72 10.93 -2.38
C THR A 121 0.38 11.40 -1.81
N GLY A 122 -0.71 11.27 -2.59
CA GLY A 122 -2.05 11.74 -2.19
C GLY A 122 -2.04 13.23 -1.81
N HIS A 123 -2.32 13.53 -0.56
CA HIS A 123 -2.27 14.89 0.00
C HIS A 123 -0.88 15.33 0.46
N ALA A 124 0.17 14.62 0.11
CA ALA A 124 1.58 14.90 0.48
C ALA A 124 1.81 15.11 2.00
N ARG A 125 1.11 14.33 2.83
CA ARG A 125 1.31 14.39 4.29
C ARG A 125 2.67 13.89 4.74
N PHE A 126 3.29 12.98 3.96
CA PHE A 126 4.63 12.52 4.25
C PHE A 126 5.68 13.58 3.91
N PRO A 127 5.72 14.16 2.70
CA PRO A 127 6.58 15.30 2.38
C PRO A 127 6.48 16.45 3.39
N GLU A 128 5.25 16.91 3.70
CA GLU A 128 4.99 17.94 4.70
C GLU A 128 5.69 17.65 6.04
N THR A 129 5.63 16.39 6.49
CA THR A 129 6.25 15.99 7.75
C THR A 129 7.77 15.79 7.61
N ALA A 130 8.24 15.30 6.46
CA ALA A 130 9.65 15.03 6.22
C ALA A 130 10.50 16.30 6.13
N LYS A 131 9.92 17.41 5.64
CA LYS A 131 10.54 18.75 5.65
C LYS A 131 11.04 19.21 7.03
N GLU A 132 10.47 18.68 8.11
CA GLU A 132 10.95 18.97 9.47
C GLU A 132 12.34 18.38 9.77
N LEU A 133 12.73 17.34 9.05
CA LEU A 133 14.03 16.66 9.19
C LEU A 133 14.99 17.02 8.05
N PHE A 134 14.44 17.38 6.90
CA PHE A 134 15.18 17.70 5.67
C PHE A 134 14.68 19.05 5.13
N PRO A 135 15.03 20.16 5.79
CA PRO A 135 14.45 21.49 5.47
C PRO A 135 14.94 22.07 4.13
N TYR A 136 16.05 21.57 3.58
CA TYR A 136 16.61 22.04 2.31
C TYR A 136 16.36 21.07 1.15
N THR A 137 15.69 19.93 1.41
CA THR A 137 15.32 18.95 0.40
C THR A 137 14.11 19.42 -0.40
N SER A 138 14.21 19.42 -1.74
CA SER A 138 13.06 19.59 -2.62
C SER A 138 12.23 18.32 -2.64
N PHE A 139 10.98 18.42 -2.20
CA PHE A 139 10.02 17.30 -2.21
C PHE A 139 9.04 17.46 -3.36
N ASP A 140 9.04 16.51 -4.29
CA ASP A 140 8.06 16.41 -5.36
C ASP A 140 7.04 15.31 -5.07
N GLY A 141 5.81 15.49 -5.52
CA GLY A 141 4.74 14.52 -5.38
C GLY A 141 4.29 13.97 -6.73
N LEU A 142 4.09 12.65 -6.81
CA LEU A 142 3.43 12.00 -7.94
C LEU A 142 2.19 11.25 -7.44
N ASP A 143 1.03 11.53 -8.04
CA ASP A 143 -0.23 10.82 -7.72
C ASP A 143 -1.15 10.85 -8.96
N PRO A 144 -1.89 9.79 -9.26
CA PRO A 144 -2.82 9.78 -10.40
C PRO A 144 -4.04 10.69 -10.20
N THR A 145 -4.11 11.41 -9.08
CA THR A 145 -5.29 12.17 -8.68
C THR A 145 -4.97 13.65 -8.47
N PRO A 146 -5.96 14.56 -8.64
CA PRO A 146 -5.78 15.99 -8.42
C PRO A 146 -5.38 16.40 -6.98
N ARG A 147 -5.28 15.46 -6.04
CA ARG A 147 -4.85 15.74 -4.65
C ARG A 147 -3.44 16.29 -4.59
N VAL A 148 -2.57 15.84 -5.48
CA VAL A 148 -1.20 16.32 -5.54
C VAL A 148 -1.12 17.79 -5.93
N GLU A 149 -2.04 18.28 -6.79
CA GLU A 149 -2.13 19.72 -7.10
C GLU A 149 -2.62 20.54 -5.89
N GLN A 150 -3.53 19.96 -5.09
CA GLN A 150 -3.92 20.61 -3.84
C GLN A 150 -2.73 20.66 -2.88
N ALA A 151 -1.95 19.60 -2.79
CA ALA A 151 -0.74 19.54 -1.97
C ALA A 151 0.29 20.60 -2.40
N LEU A 152 0.43 20.85 -3.71
CA LEU A 152 1.26 21.92 -4.25
C LEU A 152 0.73 23.30 -3.83
N ARG A 153 -0.57 23.57 -3.98
CA ARG A 153 -1.18 24.84 -3.53
C ARG A 153 -1.02 25.09 -2.02
N GLU A 154 -0.92 24.03 -1.24
CA GLU A 154 -0.71 24.06 0.21
C GLU A 154 0.80 24.00 0.58
N GLU A 155 1.70 24.16 -0.40
CA GLU A 155 3.17 24.19 -0.24
C GLU A 155 3.78 22.95 0.44
N ARG A 156 3.09 21.81 0.33
CA ARG A 156 3.57 20.54 0.88
C ARG A 156 4.60 19.86 -0.02
N VAL A 157 4.56 20.15 -1.32
CA VAL A 157 5.52 19.69 -2.33
C VAL A 157 5.92 20.89 -3.19
N GLU A 158 7.11 20.82 -3.80
CA GLU A 158 7.65 21.84 -4.71
C GLU A 158 7.14 21.66 -6.14
N GLU A 159 7.03 20.40 -6.60
CA GLU A 159 6.41 20.06 -7.87
C GLU A 159 5.33 18.99 -7.67
N ALA A 160 4.24 19.11 -8.43
CA ALA A 160 3.15 18.15 -8.49
C ALA A 160 3.10 17.49 -9.86
N HIS A 161 3.15 16.17 -9.89
CA HIS A 161 3.02 15.39 -11.11
C HIS A 161 1.73 14.56 -11.05
N ILE A 162 0.80 14.79 -12.00
CA ILE A 162 -0.38 13.93 -12.13
C ILE A 162 -0.07 12.81 -13.10
N GLY A 163 -0.31 11.56 -12.69
CA GLY A 163 -0.17 10.38 -13.52
C GLY A 163 0.38 9.18 -12.77
N ASP A 164 0.65 8.15 -13.54
CA ASP A 164 1.30 6.92 -13.04
C ASP A 164 2.80 6.97 -13.34
N LEU A 165 3.63 6.48 -12.44
CA LEU A 165 5.08 6.46 -12.62
C LEU A 165 5.52 5.60 -13.83
N THR A 166 4.69 4.62 -14.20
CA THR A 166 4.92 3.74 -15.37
C THR A 166 4.50 4.36 -16.69
N ASP A 167 3.85 5.52 -16.68
CA ASP A 167 3.56 6.27 -17.91
C ASP A 167 4.87 6.70 -18.58
N PRO A 168 5.09 6.37 -19.88
CA PRO A 168 6.34 6.67 -20.57
C PRO A 168 6.71 8.17 -20.56
N TRP A 169 5.72 9.05 -20.64
CA TRP A 169 5.93 10.50 -20.66
C TRP A 169 6.36 11.02 -19.27
N VAL A 170 5.65 10.58 -18.21
CA VAL A 170 6.02 10.88 -16.82
C VAL A 170 7.41 10.35 -16.51
N LEU A 171 7.68 9.09 -16.87
CA LEU A 171 8.96 8.46 -16.63
C LEU A 171 10.12 9.16 -17.34
N ALA A 172 9.92 9.57 -18.61
CA ALA A 172 10.94 10.29 -19.37
C ALA A 172 11.30 11.65 -18.73
N ARG A 173 10.28 12.38 -18.23
CA ARG A 173 10.45 13.68 -17.57
C ARG A 173 11.20 13.58 -16.23
N LEU A 174 10.99 12.48 -15.48
CA LEU A 174 11.52 12.33 -14.12
C LEU A 174 12.82 11.49 -14.06
N ARG A 175 13.30 10.97 -15.17
CA ARG A 175 14.44 10.05 -15.25
C ARG A 175 15.70 10.61 -14.59
N SER A 176 16.32 9.81 -13.70
CA SER A 176 17.58 10.11 -13.01
C SER A 176 17.60 11.50 -12.34
N ARG A 177 16.49 11.89 -11.75
CA ARG A 177 16.31 13.21 -11.17
C ARG A 177 16.44 13.23 -9.64
N TYR A 178 16.14 12.09 -8.97
CA TYR A 178 15.95 12.08 -7.53
C TYR A 178 17.03 11.32 -6.78
N ASP A 179 17.41 11.85 -5.61
CA ASP A 179 18.31 11.17 -4.66
C ASP A 179 17.55 10.15 -3.83
N VAL A 180 16.27 10.43 -3.53
CA VAL A 180 15.40 9.52 -2.78
C VAL A 180 14.05 9.40 -3.48
N VAL A 181 13.54 8.18 -3.54
CA VAL A 181 12.16 7.88 -3.92
C VAL A 181 11.48 7.13 -2.79
N SER A 182 10.27 7.56 -2.40
CA SER A 182 9.45 6.86 -1.41
C SER A 182 8.16 6.32 -2.01
N MET A 183 7.72 5.15 -1.51
CA MET A 183 6.48 4.46 -1.88
C MET A 183 5.82 3.92 -0.61
N PHE A 184 4.79 4.60 -0.11
CA PHE A 184 4.04 4.17 1.06
C PHE A 184 2.71 3.55 0.63
N HIS A 185 2.54 2.23 0.81
CA HIS A 185 1.33 1.49 0.43
C HIS A 185 0.90 1.70 -1.03
N HIS A 186 1.86 2.00 -1.92
CA HIS A 186 1.64 2.24 -3.33
C HIS A 186 1.72 0.95 -4.16
N LEU A 187 2.76 0.13 -3.96
CA LEU A 187 2.97 -1.10 -4.75
C LEU A 187 1.85 -2.14 -4.62
N GLU A 188 1.13 -2.12 -3.50
CA GLU A 188 -0.02 -3.01 -3.29
C GLU A 188 -1.17 -2.70 -4.25
N GLN A 189 -1.24 -1.47 -4.75
CA GLN A 189 -2.30 -0.97 -5.63
C GLN A 189 -1.88 -0.98 -7.11
N ALA A 190 -0.60 -1.13 -7.38
CA ALA A 190 -0.07 -1.12 -8.73
C ALA A 190 -0.53 -2.35 -9.53
N PRO A 191 -1.06 -2.20 -10.76
CA PRO A 191 -1.41 -3.33 -11.62
C PRO A 191 -0.22 -4.24 -11.92
N ASN A 192 0.98 -3.67 -11.99
CA ASN A 192 2.25 -4.38 -12.19
C ASN A 192 3.34 -3.84 -11.25
N PRO A 193 3.50 -4.40 -10.03
CA PRO A 193 4.48 -3.93 -9.06
C PRO A 193 5.93 -3.96 -9.56
N ARG A 194 6.26 -4.91 -10.47
CA ARG A 194 7.61 -4.96 -11.05
C ARG A 194 7.88 -3.84 -12.04
N ALA A 195 6.86 -3.39 -12.77
CA ALA A 195 6.97 -2.22 -13.64
C ALA A 195 7.18 -0.96 -12.80
N GLU A 196 6.42 -0.80 -11.72
CA GLU A 196 6.57 0.30 -10.77
C GLU A 196 7.98 0.34 -10.15
N LEU A 197 8.51 -0.80 -9.72
CA LEU A 197 9.87 -0.87 -9.18
C LEU A 197 10.92 -0.48 -10.22
N ARG A 198 10.76 -0.92 -11.50
CA ARG A 198 11.66 -0.48 -12.58
C ARG A 198 11.60 1.03 -12.80
N ALA A 199 10.38 1.57 -12.82
CA ALA A 199 10.17 3.01 -13.00
C ALA A 199 10.77 3.81 -11.82
N ALA A 200 10.55 3.38 -10.57
CA ALA A 200 11.15 3.99 -9.40
C ALA A 200 12.69 4.00 -9.45
N LEU A 201 13.29 2.91 -9.88
CA LEU A 201 14.74 2.85 -10.07
C LEU A 201 15.22 3.69 -11.25
N ALA A 202 14.41 3.88 -12.29
CA ALA A 202 14.77 4.71 -13.43
C ALA A 202 14.76 6.21 -13.11
N VAL A 203 13.90 6.68 -12.20
CA VAL A 203 13.87 8.08 -11.77
C VAL A 203 14.89 8.42 -10.68
N LEU A 204 15.43 7.39 -9.99
CA LEU A 204 16.55 7.55 -9.06
C LEU A 204 17.85 7.84 -9.80
N ARG A 205 18.66 8.74 -9.27
CA ARG A 205 20.08 8.90 -9.63
C ARG A 205 20.86 7.62 -9.33
N PRO A 206 22.00 7.37 -9.99
CA PRO A 206 22.94 6.34 -9.55
C PRO A 206 23.31 6.55 -8.07
N GLY A 207 23.35 5.50 -7.27
CA GLY A 207 23.58 5.60 -5.80
C GLY A 207 22.38 6.08 -4.98
N GLY A 208 21.27 6.49 -5.62
CA GLY A 208 20.06 6.99 -4.94
C GLY A 208 19.33 5.91 -4.13
N HIS A 209 18.44 6.34 -3.27
CA HIS A 209 17.79 5.51 -2.25
C HIS A 209 16.31 5.31 -2.51
N LEU A 210 15.83 4.08 -2.36
CA LEU A 210 14.42 3.69 -2.48
C LEU A 210 13.86 3.29 -1.11
N LEU A 211 12.88 4.01 -0.62
CA LEU A 211 12.18 3.77 0.64
C LEU A 211 10.79 3.21 0.36
N ILE A 212 10.52 1.97 0.75
CA ILE A 212 9.24 1.30 0.53
C ILE A 212 8.63 0.86 1.84
N GLU A 213 7.32 1.10 2.02
CA GLU A 213 6.54 0.58 3.14
C GLU A 213 5.28 -0.10 2.65
N LEU A 214 5.04 -1.36 3.06
CA LEU A 214 3.90 -2.19 2.64
C LEU A 214 3.31 -2.95 3.82
N ALA A 215 2.03 -3.39 3.66
CA ALA A 215 1.41 -4.34 4.56
C ALA A 215 2.09 -5.72 4.46
N ASP A 216 2.26 -6.41 5.60
CA ASP A 216 2.89 -7.73 5.64
C ASP A 216 1.86 -8.87 5.61
N PRO A 217 1.67 -9.55 4.47
CA PRO A 217 0.73 -10.69 4.40
C PRO A 217 1.17 -11.88 5.25
N ARG A 218 2.41 -11.85 5.78
CA ARG A 218 2.98 -12.89 6.64
C ARG A 218 2.77 -12.62 8.13
N CYS A 219 2.15 -11.48 8.49
CA CYS A 219 1.85 -11.19 9.89
C CYS A 219 0.82 -12.19 10.46
N ALA A 220 0.86 -12.38 11.78
CA ALA A 220 -0.06 -13.28 12.48
C ALA A 220 -1.52 -12.83 12.35
N PHE A 221 -1.78 -11.52 12.32
CA PHE A 221 -3.13 -10.98 12.13
C PHE A 221 -3.74 -11.40 10.78
N ALA A 222 -2.97 -11.41 9.69
CA ALA A 222 -3.44 -11.87 8.39
C ALA A 222 -3.91 -13.34 8.42
N ALA A 223 -3.25 -14.17 9.25
CA ALA A 223 -3.60 -15.56 9.41
C ALA A 223 -4.82 -15.76 10.33
N LEU A 224 -4.89 -15.03 11.44
CA LEU A 224 -5.92 -15.20 12.46
C LEU A 224 -7.25 -14.55 12.05
N LEU A 225 -7.21 -13.35 11.48
CA LEU A 225 -8.39 -12.59 11.11
C LEU A 225 -8.95 -12.98 9.75
N GLY A 226 -8.15 -13.60 8.88
CA GLY A 226 -8.58 -14.06 7.57
C GLY A 226 -9.29 -12.95 6.77
N GLY A 227 -10.52 -13.19 6.31
CA GLY A 227 -11.31 -12.24 5.54
C GLY A 227 -11.67 -10.94 6.27
N TRP A 228 -11.45 -10.85 7.57
CA TRP A 228 -11.64 -9.63 8.37
C TRP A 228 -10.35 -8.81 8.54
N TRP A 229 -9.22 -9.32 8.06
CA TRP A 229 -7.99 -8.53 8.05
C TRP A 229 -8.11 -7.39 7.03
N LEU A 230 -7.95 -6.15 7.50
CA LEU A 230 -8.24 -4.94 6.74
C LEU A 230 -7.66 -4.91 5.32
N PRO A 231 -6.38 -5.28 5.09
CA PRO A 231 -5.83 -5.28 3.74
C PRO A 231 -6.54 -6.20 2.74
N TYR A 232 -7.12 -7.33 3.19
CA TYR A 232 -7.84 -8.24 2.28
C TYR A 232 -9.18 -7.69 1.79
N GLY A 233 -9.80 -6.80 2.55
CA GLY A 233 -11.10 -6.21 2.22
C GLY A 233 -11.02 -4.91 1.41
N ARG A 234 -9.83 -4.46 1.01
CA ARG A 234 -9.64 -3.24 0.22
C ARG A 234 -9.66 -3.56 -1.28
N PRO A 235 -10.64 -3.08 -2.05
CA PRO A 235 -10.74 -3.36 -3.50
C PRO A 235 -9.49 -3.01 -4.29
N ARG A 236 -8.78 -1.95 -3.87
CA ARG A 236 -7.58 -1.43 -4.54
C ARG A 236 -6.29 -2.19 -4.21
N LEU A 237 -6.29 -3.03 -3.17
CA LEU A 237 -5.09 -3.82 -2.86
C LEU A 237 -5.06 -5.07 -3.73
N LEU A 238 -4.37 -4.96 -4.84
CA LEU A 238 -4.23 -6.02 -5.85
C LEU A 238 -3.16 -7.03 -5.45
N HIS A 239 -2.13 -6.57 -4.75
CA HIS A 239 -0.96 -7.34 -4.38
C HIS A 239 -0.58 -7.13 -2.92
N LEU A 240 -0.25 -8.21 -2.23
CA LEU A 240 0.33 -8.19 -0.88
C LEU A 240 1.63 -8.99 -0.95
N LEU A 241 2.73 -8.27 -1.10
CA LEU A 241 4.06 -8.84 -1.32
C LEU A 241 4.73 -9.17 0.02
N PRO A 242 5.22 -10.40 0.23
CA PRO A 242 6.12 -10.68 1.34
C PRO A 242 7.42 -9.88 1.23
N MET A 243 7.94 -9.39 2.36
CA MET A 243 9.19 -8.63 2.40
C MET A 243 10.36 -9.36 1.71
N ALA A 244 10.46 -10.68 1.89
CA ALA A 244 11.51 -11.48 1.26
C ALA A 244 11.46 -11.43 -0.28
N ASN A 245 10.25 -11.46 -0.86
CA ASN A 245 10.07 -11.39 -2.31
C ASN A 245 10.52 -10.02 -2.86
N LEU A 246 10.17 -8.95 -2.15
CA LEU A 246 10.54 -7.60 -2.55
C LEU A 246 12.05 -7.38 -2.42
N CYS A 247 12.66 -7.83 -1.33
CA CYS A 247 14.12 -7.79 -1.17
C CYS A 247 14.85 -8.60 -2.26
N ALA A 248 14.36 -9.79 -2.61
CA ALA A 248 14.93 -10.59 -3.69
C ALA A 248 14.82 -9.87 -5.04
N GLU A 249 13.67 -9.30 -5.36
CA GLU A 249 13.45 -8.54 -6.60
C GLU A 249 14.36 -7.30 -6.68
N LEU A 250 14.52 -6.55 -5.58
CA LEU A 250 15.42 -5.39 -5.54
C LEU A 250 16.88 -5.81 -5.76
N LYS A 251 17.33 -6.91 -5.14
CA LYS A 251 18.68 -7.45 -5.33
C LYS A 251 18.92 -7.88 -6.77
N THR A 252 17.97 -8.56 -7.44
CA THR A 252 18.10 -8.94 -8.86
C THR A 252 18.18 -7.74 -9.80
N ARG A 253 17.76 -6.55 -9.33
CA ARG A 253 17.86 -5.27 -10.04
C ARG A 253 19.11 -4.47 -9.66
N GLY A 254 20.07 -5.08 -8.99
CA GLY A 254 21.32 -4.44 -8.59
C GLY A 254 21.19 -3.51 -7.38
N CYS A 255 20.11 -3.60 -6.61
CA CYS A 255 19.99 -2.80 -5.40
C CYS A 255 20.61 -3.49 -4.19
N GLU A 256 21.29 -2.72 -3.37
CA GLU A 256 21.70 -3.11 -2.03
C GLU A 256 20.59 -2.85 -1.02
N ILE A 257 20.20 -3.84 -0.21
CA ILE A 257 19.26 -3.64 0.89
C ILE A 257 20.03 -3.12 2.10
N LEU A 258 19.80 -1.86 2.46
CA LEU A 258 20.49 -1.22 3.57
C LEU A 258 19.82 -1.55 4.91
N THR A 259 18.48 -1.44 4.97
CA THR A 259 17.73 -1.78 6.18
C THR A 259 16.38 -2.41 5.86
N THR A 260 15.91 -3.24 6.80
CA THR A 260 14.54 -3.73 6.83
C THR A 260 13.97 -3.55 8.23
N ASP A 261 12.77 -3.00 8.34
CA ASP A 261 12.12 -2.75 9.61
C ASP A 261 10.65 -3.20 9.58
N ARG A 262 10.24 -3.93 10.61
CA ARG A 262 8.85 -4.33 10.84
C ARG A 262 8.23 -3.64 12.05
N ARG A 263 9.03 -2.91 12.84
CA ARG A 263 8.59 -2.35 14.12
C ARG A 263 7.96 -0.97 13.97
N ALA A 264 8.65 -0.07 13.27
CA ALA A 264 8.19 1.29 13.09
C ALA A 264 6.95 1.41 12.18
N PRO A 265 6.80 0.60 11.10
CA PRO A 265 5.64 0.69 10.22
C PRO A 265 4.37 0.01 10.78
N HIS A 266 4.42 -0.69 11.92
CA HIS A 266 3.23 -1.30 12.53
C HIS A 266 2.13 -0.28 12.82
N THR A 267 0.91 -0.57 12.39
CA THR A 267 -0.27 0.28 12.60
C THR A 267 -1.25 -0.40 13.56
N PRO A 268 -1.55 0.19 14.72
CA PRO A 268 -2.43 -0.40 15.73
C PRO A 268 -3.91 -0.25 15.35
N CYS A 269 -4.42 -1.12 14.49
CA CYS A 269 -5.81 -1.06 14.04
C CYS A 269 -6.43 -2.44 13.70
N ASP A 270 -5.72 -3.55 13.93
CA ASP A 270 -6.17 -4.84 13.41
C ASP A 270 -7.46 -5.35 14.07
N LEU A 271 -7.57 -5.24 15.40
CA LEU A 271 -8.76 -5.70 16.13
C LEU A 271 -9.97 -4.80 15.88
N SER A 272 -9.78 -3.49 15.96
CA SER A 272 -10.84 -2.51 15.73
C SER A 272 -11.34 -2.52 14.28
N ALA A 273 -10.43 -2.69 13.31
CA ALA A 273 -10.78 -2.85 11.91
C ALA A 273 -11.54 -4.14 11.65
N ALA A 274 -11.07 -5.27 12.20
CA ALA A 274 -11.74 -6.56 12.06
C ALA A 274 -13.17 -6.54 12.60
N LEU A 275 -13.39 -5.94 13.78
CA LEU A 275 -14.73 -5.76 14.33
C LEU A 275 -15.59 -4.84 13.45
N THR A 276 -15.02 -3.74 12.96
CA THR A 276 -15.74 -2.83 12.08
C THR A 276 -16.19 -3.54 10.80
N ILE A 277 -15.33 -4.36 10.21
CA ILE A 277 -15.65 -5.15 9.00
C ILE A 277 -16.70 -6.22 9.32
N ALA A 278 -16.52 -6.97 10.41
CA ALA A 278 -17.45 -8.03 10.80
C ALA A 278 -18.86 -7.49 11.05
N LEU A 279 -18.96 -6.30 11.61
CA LEU A 279 -20.23 -5.66 11.96
C LEU A 279 -20.77 -4.71 10.89
N ALA A 280 -20.05 -4.51 9.78
CA ALA A 280 -20.40 -3.52 8.74
C ALA A 280 -21.81 -3.69 8.18
N ARG A 281 -22.30 -4.93 8.09
CA ARG A 281 -23.64 -5.31 7.60
C ARG A 281 -24.65 -5.65 8.70
N SER A 282 -24.24 -5.58 9.97
CA SER A 282 -25.11 -5.88 11.11
C SER A 282 -25.98 -4.67 11.49
N PRO A 283 -27.26 -4.88 11.82
CA PRO A 283 -28.09 -3.84 12.40
C PRO A 283 -27.53 -3.33 13.75
N LEU A 284 -26.74 -4.14 14.43
CA LEU A 284 -26.09 -3.81 15.71
C LEU A 284 -24.87 -2.89 15.57
N ARG A 285 -24.49 -2.48 14.33
CA ARG A 285 -23.29 -1.67 14.09
C ARG A 285 -23.22 -0.39 14.97
N LYS A 286 -24.34 0.31 15.15
CA LYS A 286 -24.37 1.51 15.98
C LYS A 286 -24.21 1.18 17.48
N ALA A 287 -24.84 0.11 17.95
CA ALA A 287 -24.72 -0.36 19.33
C ALA A 287 -23.32 -0.92 19.65
N ALA A 288 -22.57 -1.35 18.64
CA ALA A 288 -21.22 -1.89 18.81
C ALA A 288 -20.12 -0.81 18.88
N ALA A 289 -20.46 0.48 18.77
CA ALA A 289 -19.46 1.56 18.85
C ALA A 289 -18.57 1.49 20.10
N PRO A 290 -19.06 1.23 21.32
CA PRO A 290 -18.21 1.10 22.50
C PRO A 290 -17.27 -0.12 22.41
N LEU A 291 -17.70 -1.23 21.82
CA LEU A 291 -16.87 -2.42 21.62
C LEU A 291 -15.72 -2.13 20.64
N ILE A 292 -16.01 -1.42 19.54
CA ILE A 292 -14.99 -0.99 18.57
C ILE A 292 -13.99 -0.03 19.22
N ALA A 293 -14.47 0.90 20.06
CA ALA A 293 -13.61 1.82 20.82
C ALA A 293 -12.70 1.06 21.79
N THR A 294 -13.22 0.05 22.50
CA THR A 294 -12.42 -0.81 23.39
C THR A 294 -11.36 -1.58 22.60
N ALA A 295 -11.72 -2.15 21.45
CA ALA A 295 -10.77 -2.84 20.58
C ALA A 295 -9.68 -1.88 20.06
N SER A 296 -10.02 -0.65 19.72
CA SER A 296 -9.04 0.38 19.33
C SER A 296 -8.10 0.73 20.50
N ALA A 297 -8.61 0.86 21.71
CA ALA A 297 -7.79 1.07 22.90
C ALA A 297 -6.82 -0.10 23.14
N LEU A 298 -7.28 -1.35 22.94
CA LEU A 298 -6.43 -2.55 23.03
C LEU A 298 -5.37 -2.58 21.92
N ASP A 299 -5.72 -2.25 20.67
CA ASP A 299 -4.77 -2.13 19.56
C ASP A 299 -3.60 -1.19 19.94
N HIS A 300 -3.92 -0.04 20.53
CA HIS A 300 -2.91 0.96 20.92
C HIS A 300 -2.11 0.51 22.16
N ALA A 301 -2.76 -0.06 23.16
CA ALA A 301 -2.08 -0.53 24.37
C ALA A 301 -1.09 -1.68 24.08
N LEU A 302 -1.48 -2.58 23.18
CA LEU A 302 -0.66 -3.75 22.81
C LEU A 302 0.38 -3.45 21.73
N ALA A 303 0.27 -2.35 20.98
CA ALA A 303 1.15 -2.01 19.87
C ALA A 303 2.66 -2.04 20.24
N PRO A 304 3.12 -1.54 21.40
CA PRO A 304 4.54 -1.59 21.75
C PRO A 304 5.10 -3.01 21.86
N LEU A 305 4.26 -3.98 22.22
CA LEU A 305 4.60 -5.40 22.29
C LEU A 305 4.46 -6.05 20.92
N LEU A 306 3.31 -5.89 20.26
CA LEU A 306 2.96 -6.57 19.01
C LEU A 306 3.92 -6.22 17.88
N ARG A 307 4.35 -4.97 17.77
CA ARG A 307 5.31 -4.51 16.74
C ARG A 307 6.68 -5.19 16.81
N ARG A 308 7.01 -5.84 17.94
CA ARG A 308 8.27 -6.58 18.13
C ARG A 308 8.16 -8.07 17.83
N THR A 309 6.98 -8.52 17.44
CA THR A 309 6.65 -9.92 17.22
C THR A 309 6.18 -10.13 15.77
N ARG A 310 5.80 -11.37 15.44
CA ARG A 310 5.17 -11.71 14.16
C ARG A 310 3.78 -11.08 13.94
N PHE A 311 3.25 -10.34 14.90
CA PHE A 311 2.02 -9.58 14.77
C PHE A 311 2.22 -8.20 14.11
N SER A 312 3.46 -7.77 13.89
CA SER A 312 3.68 -6.55 13.11
C SER A 312 3.07 -6.69 11.71
N ASN A 313 2.15 -5.78 11.37
CA ASN A 313 1.28 -5.88 10.20
C ASN A 313 1.80 -5.14 8.95
N ALA A 314 2.97 -4.52 9.06
CA ALA A 314 3.64 -3.82 7.97
C ALA A 314 5.16 -3.98 8.05
N TYR A 315 5.84 -3.70 6.94
CA TYR A 315 7.30 -3.66 6.89
C TYR A 315 7.79 -2.48 6.06
N ARG A 316 9.02 -2.06 6.29
CA ARG A 316 9.73 -1.02 5.55
C ARG A 316 11.06 -1.56 5.07
N ILE A 317 11.46 -1.14 3.86
CA ILE A 317 12.73 -1.45 3.23
C ILE A 317 13.37 -0.13 2.79
N LEU A 318 14.64 0.06 3.11
CA LEU A 318 15.50 1.06 2.48
C LEU A 318 16.53 0.31 1.64
N ALA A 319 16.56 0.64 0.35
CA ALA A 319 17.50 0.06 -0.59
C ALA A 319 18.27 1.16 -1.32
N ARG A 320 19.52 0.89 -1.70
CA ARG A 320 20.35 1.77 -2.53
C ARG A 320 20.44 1.20 -3.95
N LYS A 321 20.19 2.04 -4.94
CA LYS A 321 20.44 1.72 -6.34
C LYS A 321 21.96 1.67 -6.58
N ALA A 322 22.45 0.66 -7.32
CA ALA A 322 23.85 0.58 -7.67
C ALA A 322 24.32 1.85 -8.38
N GLU A 323 25.53 2.27 -8.10
CA GLU A 323 26.24 3.22 -8.94
C GLU A 323 26.51 2.54 -10.29
N GLN A 324 26.16 3.20 -11.39
CA GLN A 324 26.57 2.67 -12.69
C GLN A 324 28.10 2.65 -12.69
N PRO A 325 28.74 1.55 -13.13
CA PRO A 325 30.18 1.60 -13.39
C PRO A 325 30.44 2.71 -14.41
N ALA A 326 31.41 3.55 -14.10
CA ALA A 326 31.84 4.68 -14.91
C ALA A 326 32.29 4.20 -16.31
#